data_7a0b57dbb001081c1d87d91941e23cb0
#
_entry.id   7a0b57dbb001081c1d87d91941e23cb0
#
_cell.length_a   1.000
_cell.length_b   1.000
_cell.length_c   1.000
_cell.angle_alpha   90.00
_cell.angle_beta   90.00
_cell.angle_gamma   90.00
#
_symmetry.space_group_name_H-M   'P 1'
#
loop_
_entity.id
_entity.type
_entity.pdbx_description
1 polymer ?
#
loop_
_entity_poly.entity_id
_entity_poly.type
_entity_poly.pdbx_seq_one_letter_code
_entity_poly.pdbx_strand_id
1 'polypeptide(L)'
;MQSDTLETLFGGAAGGGKSHGQLLDALRFAVCYPGSRQLMLRRTMPELERSLVPAALRLYPQCIAKYKVSEHRWDFANGSALEFGYCDAESDVTKYQSAEYDVIRFDELTHFTESQFTYLLSRIRGTNGFPKQVKATTNPGGVGHQWVKSRFIDSMPPDTVREFDGGTRLFLPARLGDNPFLRKADAGYEKRLKLLSPADRKALLDGVWELNDGQYFSEFSRDLHVVKPYAIPHDWRRCLTIDYGLDMLAALWIAQSPDGHSVVYRELYRPELIISEAAAQMLACEAAGEHIDCRLAPPDLWNRRQETGRSAVELFADSGLDFVKSSNERVAGWLALHELLMPRKDTDGAVRPRLTIFDTCRNLIRTLPALQHDKRNPSDTANTPHELTHAPDALRGYAATVYEPVKAVPQSAYDCEVGEFLRF
;
A
#
# COMPACT_ATOMS: atom_id res chain seq x y z
N MET A 1 1.90 -25.36 3.10
CA MET A 1 2.97 -25.10 2.11
C MET A 1 3.03 -26.15 0.99
N GLN A 2 2.71 -27.40 1.26
CA GLN A 2 2.55 -28.41 0.19
C GLN A 2 1.25 -28.14 -0.57
N SER A 3 1.32 -27.37 -1.63
CA SER A 3 0.19 -27.03 -2.48
C SER A 3 0.67 -26.96 -3.92
N ASP A 4 -0.16 -27.40 -4.85
CA ASP A 4 0.11 -27.32 -6.30
C ASP A 4 -0.42 -26.02 -6.91
N THR A 5 -0.92 -25.08 -6.09
CA THR A 5 -1.38 -23.77 -6.55
C THR A 5 -0.23 -22.90 -7.04
N LEU A 6 -0.52 -22.04 -8.00
CA LEU A 6 0.46 -21.06 -8.50
C LEU A 6 0.90 -20.13 -7.39
N GLU A 7 -0.04 -19.58 -6.62
CA GLU A 7 0.24 -18.67 -5.52
C GLU A 7 -0.25 -19.26 -4.19
N THR A 8 0.64 -19.40 -3.21
CA THR A 8 0.28 -19.84 -1.85
C THR A 8 0.77 -18.82 -0.84
N LEU A 9 -0.13 -18.29 -0.01
CA LEU A 9 0.20 -17.47 1.16
C LEU A 9 -0.04 -18.27 2.45
N PHE A 10 1.00 -18.41 3.28
CA PHE A 10 0.90 -18.90 4.65
C PHE A 10 1.10 -17.71 5.60
N GLY A 11 0.01 -17.11 6.08
CA GLY A 11 0.02 -15.83 6.74
C GLY A 11 -0.84 -15.76 8.00
N GLY A 12 -0.53 -14.83 8.91
CA GLY A 12 -1.27 -14.61 10.15
C GLY A 12 -0.36 -14.39 11.36
N ALA A 13 -0.69 -15.00 12.50
CA ALA A 13 0.00 -14.78 13.77
C ALA A 13 1.51 -15.10 13.75
N ALA A 14 2.27 -14.41 14.58
CA ALA A 14 3.68 -14.70 14.82
C ALA A 14 3.84 -16.06 15.53
N GLY A 15 5.02 -16.67 15.37
CA GLY A 15 5.32 -17.94 16.03
C GLY A 15 4.65 -19.17 15.43
N GLY A 16 3.83 -19.04 14.36
CA GLY A 16 3.17 -20.17 13.67
C GLY A 16 4.08 -21.06 12.84
N GLY A 17 5.41 -20.88 12.88
CA GLY A 17 6.38 -21.72 12.15
C GLY A 17 6.50 -21.41 10.66
N LYS A 18 6.03 -20.25 10.21
CA LYS A 18 5.92 -19.86 8.79
C LYS A 18 7.24 -19.96 8.03
N SER A 19 8.28 -19.22 8.44
CA SER A 19 9.60 -19.21 7.78
C SER A 19 10.28 -20.60 7.83
N HIS A 20 10.11 -21.33 8.93
CA HIS A 20 10.62 -22.70 9.05
C HIS A 20 9.93 -23.66 8.08
N GLY A 21 8.59 -23.58 8.00
CA GLY A 21 7.80 -24.33 7.03
C GLY A 21 8.19 -24.03 5.57
N GLN A 22 8.53 -22.79 5.29
CA GLN A 22 8.98 -22.36 3.97
C GLN A 22 10.37 -22.93 3.61
N LEU A 23 11.31 -22.95 4.57
CA LEU A 23 12.61 -23.59 4.39
C LEU A 23 12.47 -25.11 4.19
N LEU A 24 11.62 -25.79 4.96
CA LEU A 24 11.35 -27.22 4.79
C LEU A 24 10.73 -27.55 3.44
N ASP A 25 9.78 -26.71 2.98
CA ASP A 25 9.17 -26.90 1.67
C ASP A 25 10.18 -26.64 0.53
N ALA A 26 11.11 -25.68 0.72
CA ALA A 26 12.19 -25.44 -0.24
C ALA A 26 13.14 -26.63 -0.35
N LEU A 27 13.53 -27.21 0.80
CA LEU A 27 14.33 -28.42 0.85
C LEU A 27 13.61 -29.59 0.14
N ARG A 28 12.33 -29.83 0.48
CA ARG A 28 11.51 -30.87 -0.15
C ARG A 28 11.45 -30.68 -1.67
N PHE A 29 11.19 -29.45 -2.14
CA PHE A 29 11.12 -29.15 -3.56
C PHE A 29 12.44 -29.44 -4.26
N ALA A 30 13.58 -29.01 -3.68
CA ALA A 30 14.90 -29.27 -4.23
C ALA A 30 15.20 -30.78 -4.35
N VAL A 31 14.77 -31.60 -3.37
CA VAL A 31 14.96 -33.04 -3.39
C VAL A 31 14.04 -33.73 -4.40
N CYS A 32 12.77 -33.34 -4.47
CA CYS A 32 11.77 -33.96 -5.35
C CYS A 32 11.96 -33.61 -6.83
N TYR A 33 12.57 -32.42 -7.13
CA TYR A 33 12.76 -31.91 -8.49
C TYR A 33 14.25 -31.65 -8.76
N PRO A 34 15.04 -32.69 -9.10
CA PRO A 34 16.48 -32.57 -9.36
C PRO A 34 16.77 -31.53 -10.46
N GLY A 35 17.71 -30.60 -10.20
CA GLY A 35 18.03 -29.50 -11.10
C GLY A 35 17.12 -28.28 -10.99
N SER A 36 16.16 -28.28 -10.05
CA SER A 36 15.26 -27.14 -9.84
C SER A 36 15.98 -25.89 -9.35
N ARG A 37 15.44 -24.73 -9.71
CA ARG A 37 15.93 -23.41 -9.30
C ARG A 37 14.89 -22.68 -8.47
N GLN A 38 15.29 -22.28 -7.27
CA GLN A 38 14.42 -21.56 -6.35
C GLN A 38 15.08 -20.26 -5.90
N LEU A 39 14.27 -19.24 -5.70
CA LEU A 39 14.67 -17.96 -5.09
C LEU A 39 13.88 -17.77 -3.79
N MET A 40 14.56 -17.41 -2.70
CA MET A 40 13.92 -17.04 -1.43
C MET A 40 14.33 -15.61 -1.03
N LEU A 41 13.35 -14.77 -0.83
CA LEU A 41 13.51 -13.33 -0.67
C LEU A 41 13.12 -12.87 0.74
N ARG A 42 13.89 -11.92 1.26
CA ARG A 42 13.52 -11.01 2.34
C ARG A 42 13.66 -9.56 1.90
N ARG A 43 13.11 -8.63 2.68
CA ARG A 43 13.21 -7.21 2.36
C ARG A 43 14.66 -6.74 2.25
N THR A 44 15.50 -7.09 3.23
CA THR A 44 16.90 -6.68 3.27
C THR A 44 17.84 -7.85 3.46
N MET A 45 19.09 -7.73 2.98
CA MET A 45 20.13 -8.74 3.17
C MET A 45 20.45 -8.97 4.66
N PRO A 46 20.62 -7.94 5.52
CA PRO A 46 20.86 -8.16 6.94
C PRO A 46 19.76 -8.94 7.67
N GLU A 47 18.49 -8.75 7.28
CA GLU A 47 17.39 -9.55 7.84
C GLU A 47 17.50 -11.01 7.43
N LEU A 48 17.85 -11.27 6.20
CA LEU A 48 18.03 -12.62 5.66
C LEU A 48 19.18 -13.34 6.37
N GLU A 49 20.33 -12.68 6.53
CA GLU A 49 21.51 -13.21 7.21
C GLU A 49 21.28 -13.49 8.70
N ARG A 50 20.47 -12.67 9.37
CA ARG A 50 20.15 -12.87 10.79
C ARG A 50 19.09 -13.94 11.06
N SER A 51 18.31 -14.30 10.06
CA SER A 51 17.14 -15.20 10.25
C SER A 51 17.19 -16.45 9.40
N LEU A 52 17.01 -16.34 8.08
CA LEU A 52 16.86 -17.50 7.19
C LEU A 52 18.15 -18.29 7.01
N VAL A 53 19.29 -17.59 6.87
CA VAL A 53 20.59 -18.26 6.68
C VAL A 53 20.93 -19.15 7.89
N PRO A 54 20.92 -18.68 9.14
CA PRO A 54 21.19 -19.53 10.30
C PRO A 54 20.16 -20.65 10.50
N ALA A 55 18.89 -20.39 10.15
CA ALA A 55 17.86 -21.41 10.24
C ALA A 55 18.09 -22.52 9.22
N ALA A 56 18.40 -22.18 7.97
CA ALA A 56 18.72 -23.12 6.92
C ALA A 56 19.99 -23.93 7.20
N LEU A 57 21.03 -23.30 7.76
CA LEU A 57 22.27 -24.00 8.18
C LEU A 57 22.02 -25.07 9.24
N ARG A 58 21.05 -24.84 10.12
CA ARG A 58 20.65 -25.87 11.12
C ARG A 58 19.74 -26.94 10.56
N LEU A 59 18.99 -26.61 9.49
CA LEU A 59 17.94 -27.46 8.97
C LEU A 59 18.41 -28.38 7.84
N TYR A 60 19.29 -27.88 6.95
CA TYR A 60 19.68 -28.60 5.75
C TYR A 60 20.85 -29.54 6.03
N PRO A 61 20.71 -30.88 5.75
CA PRO A 61 21.79 -31.81 5.95
C PRO A 61 22.96 -31.53 5.01
N GLN A 62 24.17 -31.45 5.55
CA GLN A 62 25.38 -31.17 4.78
C GLN A 62 25.75 -32.22 3.72
N CYS A 63 25.22 -33.43 3.88
CA CYS A 63 25.42 -34.51 2.91
C CYS A 63 24.65 -34.30 1.60
N ILE A 64 23.58 -33.49 1.61
CA ILE A 64 22.75 -33.25 0.42
C ILE A 64 22.78 -31.79 -0.07
N ALA A 65 23.20 -30.83 0.76
CA ALA A 65 23.22 -29.41 0.41
C ALA A 65 24.43 -28.71 1.01
N LYS A 66 25.03 -27.79 0.26
CA LYS A 66 26.16 -26.94 0.69
C LYS A 66 25.82 -25.49 0.46
N TYR A 67 26.06 -24.67 1.48
CA TYR A 67 25.86 -23.21 1.39
C TYR A 67 27.11 -22.52 0.89
N LYS A 68 26.97 -21.77 -0.20
CA LYS A 68 28.02 -20.88 -0.76
C LYS A 68 27.80 -19.48 -0.25
N VAL A 69 28.60 -19.06 0.70
CA VAL A 69 28.46 -17.76 1.38
C VAL A 69 28.57 -16.58 0.41
N SER A 70 29.55 -16.60 -0.50
CA SER A 70 29.77 -15.50 -1.46
C SER A 70 28.66 -15.35 -2.50
N GLU A 71 27.87 -16.40 -2.73
CA GLU A 71 26.80 -16.41 -3.71
C GLU A 71 25.42 -16.35 -3.03
N HIS A 72 25.38 -16.39 -1.70
CA HIS A 72 24.16 -16.56 -0.89
C HIS A 72 23.23 -17.69 -1.39
N ARG A 73 23.86 -18.81 -1.81
CA ARG A 73 23.17 -19.89 -2.50
C ARG A 73 23.42 -21.26 -1.86
N TRP A 74 22.38 -22.05 -1.78
CA TRP A 74 22.47 -23.49 -1.48
C TRP A 74 22.56 -24.28 -2.77
N ASP A 75 23.59 -25.07 -2.93
CA ASP A 75 23.74 -26.07 -4.00
C ASP A 75 23.46 -27.46 -3.44
N PHE A 76 22.54 -28.17 -4.10
CA PHE A 76 22.16 -29.52 -3.74
C PHE A 76 22.92 -30.54 -4.59
N ALA A 77 23.19 -31.73 -4.02
CA ALA A 77 23.95 -32.79 -4.70
C ALA A 77 23.27 -33.27 -5.99
N ASN A 78 21.96 -33.09 -6.13
CA ASN A 78 21.17 -33.44 -7.32
C ASN A 78 21.10 -32.33 -8.38
N GLY A 79 21.90 -31.27 -8.26
CA GLY A 79 21.94 -30.16 -9.19
C GLY A 79 20.90 -29.07 -8.94
N SER A 80 20.01 -29.22 -7.95
CA SER A 80 19.09 -28.15 -7.56
C SER A 80 19.80 -26.98 -6.86
N ALA A 81 19.22 -25.79 -6.92
CA ALA A 81 19.76 -24.62 -6.25
C ALA A 81 18.65 -23.81 -5.57
N LEU A 82 18.97 -23.25 -4.39
CA LEU A 82 18.15 -22.28 -3.70
C LEU A 82 18.99 -21.02 -3.44
N GLU A 83 18.66 -19.95 -4.13
CA GLU A 83 19.26 -18.62 -3.98
C GLU A 83 18.55 -17.85 -2.86
N PHE A 84 19.32 -17.17 -2.01
CA PHE A 84 18.81 -16.21 -1.04
C PHE A 84 19.06 -14.79 -1.56
N GLY A 85 17.99 -14.01 -1.68
CA GLY A 85 18.03 -12.67 -2.25
C GLY A 85 17.21 -11.65 -1.47
N TYR A 86 17.27 -10.40 -1.93
CA TYR A 86 16.55 -9.29 -1.30
C TYR A 86 16.08 -8.25 -2.31
N CYS A 87 15.04 -7.47 -1.93
CA CYS A 87 14.58 -6.31 -2.67
C CYS A 87 14.26 -5.19 -1.67
N ASP A 88 15.22 -4.32 -1.41
CA ASP A 88 15.07 -3.17 -0.53
C ASP A 88 14.45 -1.97 -1.25
N ALA A 89 14.96 -1.64 -2.44
CA ALA A 89 14.42 -0.62 -3.32
C ALA A 89 13.55 -1.23 -4.45
N GLU A 90 12.69 -0.41 -5.07
CA GLU A 90 11.89 -0.85 -6.23
C GLU A 90 12.77 -1.34 -7.39
N SER A 91 13.90 -0.67 -7.64
CA SER A 91 14.84 -1.04 -8.68
C SER A 91 15.54 -2.38 -8.46
N ASP A 92 15.55 -2.92 -7.23
CA ASP A 92 16.26 -4.16 -6.90
C ASP A 92 15.72 -5.39 -7.65
N VAL A 93 14.47 -5.34 -8.11
CA VAL A 93 13.89 -6.40 -8.92
C VAL A 93 14.66 -6.64 -10.23
N THR A 94 15.37 -5.62 -10.74
CA THR A 94 16.17 -5.71 -11.95
C THR A 94 17.36 -6.67 -11.81
N LYS A 95 17.86 -6.92 -10.59
CA LYS A 95 18.89 -7.93 -10.28
C LYS A 95 18.49 -9.33 -10.77
N TYR A 96 17.19 -9.60 -10.85
CA TYR A 96 16.62 -10.89 -11.25
C TYR A 96 16.13 -10.91 -12.70
N GLN A 97 16.41 -9.84 -13.49
CA GLN A 97 15.86 -9.65 -14.84
C GLN A 97 16.17 -10.82 -15.80
N SER A 98 17.36 -11.38 -15.73
CA SER A 98 17.80 -12.47 -16.62
C SER A 98 17.61 -13.86 -16.01
N ALA A 99 17.10 -13.96 -14.78
CA ALA A 99 16.97 -15.22 -14.08
C ALA A 99 15.66 -15.94 -14.43
N GLU A 100 15.68 -17.25 -14.24
CA GLU A 100 14.53 -18.16 -14.35
C GLU A 100 14.45 -19.01 -13.12
N TYR A 101 13.25 -19.06 -12.51
CA TYR A 101 13.01 -19.84 -11.30
C TYR A 101 11.77 -20.71 -11.46
N ASP A 102 11.82 -21.89 -10.86
CA ASP A 102 10.67 -22.78 -10.71
C ASP A 102 9.78 -22.32 -9.55
N VAL A 103 10.39 -21.88 -8.45
CA VAL A 103 9.68 -21.37 -7.28
C VAL A 103 10.32 -20.07 -6.79
N ILE A 104 9.50 -19.03 -6.60
CA ILE A 104 9.92 -17.83 -5.88
C ILE A 104 9.21 -17.81 -4.52
N ARG A 105 9.99 -17.57 -3.48
CA ARG A 105 9.54 -17.58 -2.09
C ARG A 105 9.75 -16.24 -1.45
N PHE A 106 8.68 -15.63 -0.94
CA PHE A 106 8.73 -14.39 -0.18
C PHE A 106 8.58 -14.71 1.30
N ASP A 107 9.57 -14.37 2.11
CA ASP A 107 9.43 -14.37 3.57
C ASP A 107 9.12 -12.95 4.03
N GLU A 108 8.04 -12.77 4.78
CA GLU A 108 7.43 -11.50 5.15
C GLU A 108 6.93 -10.69 3.91
N LEU A 109 6.00 -11.29 3.15
CA LEU A 109 5.47 -10.71 1.91
C LEU A 109 4.92 -9.28 2.07
N THR A 110 4.34 -8.95 3.22
CA THR A 110 3.83 -7.59 3.50
C THR A 110 4.93 -6.53 3.59
N HIS A 111 6.21 -6.91 3.58
CA HIS A 111 7.32 -5.96 3.47
C HIS A 111 7.65 -5.57 2.02
N PHE A 112 7.05 -6.22 1.03
CA PHE A 112 7.24 -5.93 -0.39
C PHE A 112 6.07 -5.15 -0.96
N THR A 113 6.34 -4.36 -2.00
CA THR A 113 5.29 -3.69 -2.77
C THR A 113 4.63 -4.66 -3.74
N GLU A 114 3.44 -4.32 -4.23
CA GLU A 114 2.75 -5.11 -5.26
C GLU A 114 3.52 -5.12 -6.58
N SER A 115 4.20 -4.01 -6.91
CA SER A 115 5.06 -3.88 -8.09
C SER A 115 6.23 -4.87 -8.04
N GLN A 116 6.95 -4.94 -6.91
CA GLN A 116 8.03 -5.91 -6.71
C GLN A 116 7.54 -7.36 -6.86
N PHE A 117 6.41 -7.67 -6.24
CA PHE A 117 5.81 -9.01 -6.34
C PHE A 117 5.43 -9.37 -7.77
N THR A 118 4.73 -8.48 -8.46
CA THR A 118 4.25 -8.71 -9.84
C THR A 118 5.40 -8.83 -10.83
N TYR A 119 6.44 -8.00 -10.69
CA TYR A 119 7.64 -8.12 -11.52
C TYR A 119 8.32 -9.48 -11.35
N LEU A 120 8.53 -9.90 -10.11
CA LEU A 120 9.19 -11.18 -9.82
C LEU A 120 8.34 -12.39 -10.23
N LEU A 121 7.01 -12.27 -10.21
CA LEU A 121 6.11 -13.29 -10.75
C LEU A 121 6.45 -13.62 -12.20
N SER A 122 6.83 -12.63 -13.01
CA SER A 122 7.24 -12.83 -14.41
C SER A 122 8.56 -13.61 -14.58
N ARG A 123 9.31 -13.81 -13.50
CA ARG A 123 10.55 -14.62 -13.49
C ARG A 123 10.31 -16.09 -13.24
N ILE A 124 9.08 -16.46 -12.93
CA ILE A 124 8.66 -17.86 -12.81
C ILE A 124 8.40 -18.40 -14.20
N ARG A 125 9.43 -19.04 -14.76
CA ARG A 125 9.41 -19.58 -16.12
C ARG A 125 10.44 -20.69 -16.27
N GLY A 126 10.37 -21.44 -17.34
CA GLY A 126 11.30 -22.51 -17.68
C GLY A 126 10.59 -23.66 -18.38
N THR A 127 11.35 -24.49 -19.10
CA THR A 127 10.85 -25.57 -19.96
C THR A 127 11.04 -26.96 -19.37
N ASN A 128 11.47 -27.07 -18.10
CA ASN A 128 11.81 -28.32 -17.44
C ASN A 128 10.61 -29.15 -16.96
N GLY A 129 9.37 -28.67 -17.14
CA GLY A 129 8.14 -29.39 -16.71
C GLY A 129 7.90 -29.40 -15.19
N PHE A 130 8.74 -28.74 -14.39
CA PHE A 130 8.54 -28.64 -12.95
C PHE A 130 7.42 -27.65 -12.59
N PRO A 131 6.76 -27.84 -11.43
CA PRO A 131 5.75 -26.90 -10.96
C PRO A 131 6.31 -25.47 -10.87
N LYS A 132 5.54 -24.50 -11.37
CA LYS A 132 5.86 -23.08 -11.33
C LYS A 132 5.02 -22.44 -10.24
N GLN A 133 5.67 -21.96 -9.16
CA GLN A 133 4.96 -21.56 -7.94
C GLN A 133 5.53 -20.29 -7.30
N VAL A 134 4.64 -19.50 -6.70
CA VAL A 134 5.00 -18.49 -5.69
C VAL A 134 4.53 -18.98 -4.34
N LYS A 135 5.42 -18.97 -3.36
CA LYS A 135 5.08 -19.30 -1.98
C LYS A 135 5.50 -18.18 -1.06
N ALA A 136 4.58 -17.68 -0.29
CA ALA A 136 4.81 -16.53 0.57
C ALA A 136 4.45 -16.82 2.02
N THR A 137 5.19 -16.20 2.93
CA THR A 137 4.85 -16.14 4.35
C THR A 137 4.77 -14.71 4.81
N THR A 138 3.89 -14.42 5.76
CA THR A 138 3.83 -13.07 6.34
C THR A 138 3.03 -13.01 7.64
N ASN A 139 3.23 -11.91 8.37
CA ASN A 139 2.31 -11.40 9.38
C ASN A 139 1.50 -10.23 8.78
N PRO A 140 0.34 -9.90 9.33
CA PRO A 140 -0.35 -8.65 9.02
C PRO A 140 0.54 -7.43 9.39
N GLY A 141 0.41 -6.33 8.66
CA GLY A 141 1.19 -5.10 8.85
C GLY A 141 2.24 -4.88 7.75
N GLY A 142 2.90 -3.72 7.77
CA GLY A 142 3.90 -3.34 6.76
C GLY A 142 3.32 -2.69 5.50
N VAL A 143 4.22 -2.24 4.62
CA VAL A 143 3.88 -1.45 3.41
C VAL A 143 2.96 -2.19 2.43
N GLY A 144 3.10 -3.51 2.36
CA GLY A 144 2.31 -4.37 1.47
C GLY A 144 1.02 -4.90 2.07
N HIS A 145 0.68 -4.53 3.32
CA HIS A 145 -0.47 -5.08 4.03
C HIS A 145 -1.76 -5.06 3.19
N GLN A 146 -2.09 -3.92 2.61
CA GLN A 146 -3.35 -3.72 1.90
C GLN A 146 -3.46 -4.55 0.62
N TRP A 147 -2.41 -4.58 -0.20
CA TRP A 147 -2.45 -5.37 -1.43
C TRP A 147 -2.44 -6.88 -1.13
N VAL A 148 -1.69 -7.34 -0.11
CA VAL A 148 -1.68 -8.74 0.30
C VAL A 148 -3.05 -9.14 0.85
N LYS A 149 -3.65 -8.29 1.69
CA LYS A 149 -5.01 -8.50 2.21
C LYS A 149 -6.02 -8.60 1.06
N SER A 150 -6.05 -7.63 0.16
CA SER A 150 -6.95 -7.64 -1.00
C SER A 150 -6.76 -8.87 -1.89
N ARG A 151 -5.49 -9.26 -2.14
CA ARG A 151 -5.14 -10.36 -3.04
C ARG A 151 -5.48 -11.73 -2.46
N PHE A 152 -5.21 -11.97 -1.17
CA PHE A 152 -5.27 -13.31 -0.57
C PHE A 152 -6.36 -13.46 0.48
N ILE A 153 -6.70 -12.41 1.24
CA ILE A 153 -7.60 -12.52 2.40
C ILE A 153 -9.04 -12.17 2.00
N ASP A 154 -9.24 -10.96 1.43
CA ASP A 154 -10.58 -10.49 1.06
C ASP A 154 -11.15 -11.21 -0.16
N SER A 155 -10.28 -11.77 -0.99
CA SER A 155 -10.65 -12.40 -2.26
C SER A 155 -11.17 -13.83 -2.12
N MET A 156 -10.90 -14.51 -0.99
CA MET A 156 -11.25 -15.92 -0.83
C MET A 156 -11.36 -16.36 0.63
N PRO A 157 -12.18 -17.38 0.94
CA PRO A 157 -12.15 -18.03 2.24
C PRO A 157 -10.79 -18.69 2.50
N PRO A 158 -10.32 -18.77 3.75
CA PRO A 158 -9.11 -19.51 4.09
C PRO A 158 -9.24 -20.99 3.75
N ASP A 159 -8.08 -21.63 3.54
CA ASP A 159 -7.95 -23.07 3.22
C ASP A 159 -8.69 -23.52 1.94
N THR A 160 -9.06 -22.56 1.08
CA THR A 160 -9.78 -22.84 -0.16
C THR A 160 -8.93 -22.44 -1.37
N VAL A 161 -8.80 -23.35 -2.34
CA VAL A 161 -8.16 -23.04 -3.62
C VAL A 161 -9.15 -22.28 -4.50
N ARG A 162 -8.74 -21.13 -5.02
CA ARG A 162 -9.52 -20.34 -5.95
C ARG A 162 -8.79 -20.18 -7.27
N GLU A 163 -9.54 -20.31 -8.36
CA GLU A 163 -9.08 -19.98 -9.70
C GLU A 163 -9.22 -18.47 -9.96
N PHE A 164 -8.27 -17.90 -10.65
CA PHE A 164 -8.28 -16.53 -11.15
C PHE A 164 -7.64 -16.52 -12.54
N ASP A 165 -7.77 -15.40 -13.24
CA ASP A 165 -7.13 -15.23 -14.55
C ASP A 165 -5.60 -15.27 -14.39
N GLY A 166 -4.98 -16.35 -14.87
CA GLY A 166 -3.54 -16.63 -14.74
C GLY A 166 -3.16 -17.79 -13.80
N GLY A 167 -4.10 -18.43 -13.08
CA GLY A 167 -3.79 -19.61 -12.29
C GLY A 167 -4.65 -19.83 -11.05
N THR A 168 -4.06 -20.47 -10.04
CA THR A 168 -4.72 -20.82 -8.79
C THR A 168 -4.07 -20.15 -7.59
N ARG A 169 -4.87 -19.79 -6.58
CA ARG A 169 -4.42 -19.13 -5.36
C ARG A 169 -4.96 -19.84 -4.12
N LEU A 170 -4.14 -19.85 -3.04
CA LEU A 170 -4.49 -20.44 -1.76
C LEU A 170 -3.99 -19.54 -0.62
N PHE A 171 -4.85 -19.28 0.35
CA PHE A 171 -4.50 -18.67 1.64
C PHE A 171 -4.59 -19.71 2.74
N LEU A 172 -3.49 -19.90 3.48
CA LEU A 172 -3.37 -20.77 4.64
C LEU A 172 -3.20 -19.87 5.89
N PRO A 173 -4.16 -19.81 6.81
CA PRO A 173 -3.99 -19.03 8.03
C PRO A 173 -2.97 -19.67 8.96
N ALA A 174 -2.09 -18.86 9.54
CA ALA A 174 -1.10 -19.28 10.55
C ALA A 174 -1.52 -18.77 11.93
N ARG A 175 -1.56 -19.68 12.90
CA ARG A 175 -1.87 -19.35 14.30
C ARG A 175 -0.72 -19.79 15.20
N LEU A 176 -0.55 -19.11 16.33
CA LEU A 176 0.44 -19.52 17.34
C LEU A 176 0.18 -20.93 17.86
N GLY A 177 -1.10 -21.32 17.95
CA GLY A 177 -1.52 -22.66 18.38
C GLY A 177 -1.06 -23.80 17.47
N ASP A 178 -0.77 -23.48 16.20
CA ASP A 178 -0.35 -24.47 15.18
C ASP A 178 1.11 -24.91 15.35
N ASN A 179 1.86 -24.25 16.23
CA ASN A 179 3.27 -24.58 16.51
C ASN A 179 3.49 -25.16 17.91
N PRO A 180 3.26 -26.46 18.08
CA PRO A 180 3.43 -27.12 19.39
C PRO A 180 4.89 -27.12 19.86
N PHE A 181 5.85 -27.04 18.94
CA PHE A 181 7.28 -27.00 19.29
C PHE A 181 7.64 -25.70 20.01
N LEU A 182 7.20 -24.55 19.50
CA LEU A 182 7.44 -23.26 20.15
C LEU A 182 6.74 -23.19 21.51
N ARG A 183 5.50 -23.67 21.60
CA ARG A 183 4.75 -23.67 22.87
C ARG A 183 5.41 -24.51 23.94
N LYS A 184 6.04 -25.65 23.57
CA LYS A 184 6.81 -26.50 24.51
C LYS A 184 8.13 -25.87 24.90
N ALA A 185 8.85 -25.28 23.93
CA ALA A 185 10.18 -24.71 24.16
C ALA A 185 10.11 -23.37 24.90
N ASP A 186 9.05 -22.58 24.71
CA ASP A 186 8.89 -21.23 25.24
C ASP A 186 7.44 -20.93 25.64
N ALA A 187 7.02 -21.44 26.78
CA ALA A 187 5.68 -21.18 27.32
C ALA A 187 5.41 -19.69 27.64
N GLY A 188 6.46 -18.86 27.73
CA GLY A 188 6.36 -17.42 27.98
C GLY A 188 6.14 -16.57 26.75
N TYR A 189 6.31 -17.12 25.54
CA TYR A 189 6.22 -16.35 24.30
C TYR A 189 4.87 -15.65 24.11
N GLU A 190 3.77 -16.35 24.31
CA GLU A 190 2.41 -15.78 24.24
C GLU A 190 2.21 -14.63 25.23
N LYS A 191 2.75 -14.77 26.45
CA LYS A 191 2.67 -13.70 27.47
C LYS A 191 3.42 -12.45 27.02
N ARG A 192 4.58 -12.61 26.35
CA ARG A 192 5.32 -11.46 25.80
C ARG A 192 4.57 -10.77 24.66
N LEU A 193 3.91 -11.52 23.76
CA LEU A 193 3.07 -10.94 22.74
C LEU A 193 1.88 -10.16 23.31
N LYS A 194 1.32 -10.57 24.46
CA LYS A 194 0.25 -9.85 25.15
C LYS A 194 0.68 -8.50 25.75
N LEU A 195 2.00 -8.26 25.91
CA LEU A 195 2.54 -6.99 26.40
C LEU A 195 2.72 -5.94 25.28
N LEU A 196 2.55 -6.34 24.03
CA LEU A 196 2.63 -5.43 22.88
C LEU A 196 1.47 -4.43 22.87
N SER A 197 1.58 -3.41 22.02
CA SER A 197 0.48 -2.50 21.75
C SER A 197 -0.78 -3.25 21.36
N PRO A 198 -2.00 -2.72 21.58
CA PRO A 198 -3.23 -3.40 21.20
C PRO A 198 -3.27 -3.81 19.73
N ALA A 199 -2.67 -3.02 18.84
CA ALA A 199 -2.64 -3.27 17.43
C ALA A 199 -1.58 -4.32 17.06
N ASP A 200 -0.35 -4.22 17.56
CA ASP A 200 0.67 -5.25 17.40
C ASP A 200 0.21 -6.61 17.94
N ARG A 201 -0.52 -6.59 19.06
CA ARG A 201 -1.11 -7.80 19.62
C ARG A 201 -2.12 -8.44 18.66
N LYS A 202 -3.06 -7.64 18.11
CA LYS A 202 -4.01 -8.14 17.10
C LYS A 202 -3.28 -8.71 15.88
N ALA A 203 -2.24 -8.02 15.38
CA ALA A 203 -1.46 -8.48 14.25
C ALA A 203 -0.68 -9.76 14.54
N LEU A 204 0.11 -9.74 15.62
CA LEU A 204 1.14 -10.75 15.86
C LEU A 204 0.65 -11.92 16.72
N LEU A 205 -0.28 -11.68 17.66
CA LEU A 205 -0.84 -12.76 18.47
C LEU A 205 -2.07 -13.38 17.81
N ASP A 206 -3.02 -12.53 17.37
CA ASP A 206 -4.31 -13.00 16.87
C ASP A 206 -4.29 -13.24 15.35
N GLY A 207 -3.29 -12.68 14.63
CA GLY A 207 -3.16 -12.79 13.18
C GLY A 207 -4.28 -12.08 12.41
N VAL A 208 -4.85 -11.04 13.03
CA VAL A 208 -5.98 -10.29 12.49
C VAL A 208 -5.50 -9.37 11.37
N TRP A 209 -6.20 -9.39 10.25
CA TRP A 209 -5.89 -8.57 9.07
C TRP A 209 -6.63 -7.22 9.05
N GLU A 210 -7.54 -7.00 9.98
CA GLU A 210 -8.22 -5.72 10.21
C GLU A 210 -7.36 -4.84 11.14
N LEU A 211 -6.21 -4.37 10.60
CA LEU A 211 -5.26 -3.53 11.35
C LEU A 211 -5.35 -2.10 10.86
N ASN A 212 -5.46 -1.19 11.80
CA ASN A 212 -5.37 0.25 11.58
C ASN A 212 -4.05 0.83 12.16
N ASP A 213 -3.10 -0.02 12.57
CA ASP A 213 -1.89 0.44 13.26
C ASP A 213 -0.79 0.86 12.28
N GLY A 214 -0.15 1.98 12.56
CA GLY A 214 0.80 2.61 11.64
C GLY A 214 0.15 3.29 10.43
N GLN A 215 -1.14 3.08 10.21
CA GLN A 215 -1.91 3.73 9.17
C GLN A 215 -2.10 5.20 9.53
N TYR A 216 -1.74 6.09 8.62
CA TYR A 216 -1.86 7.52 8.86
C TYR A 216 -3.32 7.95 9.01
N PHE A 217 -4.22 7.43 8.18
CA PHE A 217 -5.68 7.65 8.26
C PHE A 217 -6.40 6.45 8.87
N SER A 218 -6.26 6.27 10.18
CA SER A 218 -6.88 5.16 10.92
C SER A 218 -8.43 5.20 10.95
N GLU A 219 -9.01 6.38 10.72
CA GLU A 219 -10.45 6.61 10.61
C GLU A 219 -11.05 6.14 9.28
N PHE A 220 -10.21 5.94 8.25
CA PHE A 220 -10.70 5.47 6.95
C PHE A 220 -11.26 4.03 7.06
N SER A 221 -12.50 3.88 6.67
CA SER A 221 -13.17 2.58 6.55
C SER A 221 -13.91 2.49 5.22
N ARG A 222 -13.79 1.38 4.52
CA ARG A 222 -14.50 1.18 3.24
C ARG A 222 -16.03 1.26 3.42
N ASP A 223 -16.55 0.75 4.54
CA ASP A 223 -18.00 0.72 4.81
C ASP A 223 -18.58 2.12 5.01
N LEU A 224 -17.78 3.07 5.49
CA LEU A 224 -18.22 4.44 5.75
C LEU A 224 -17.87 5.41 4.62
N HIS A 225 -16.71 5.22 3.98
CA HIS A 225 -16.16 6.21 3.05
C HIS A 225 -16.33 5.85 1.58
N VAL A 226 -16.57 4.56 1.26
CA VAL A 226 -16.73 4.13 -0.13
C VAL A 226 -18.20 3.94 -0.45
N VAL A 227 -18.66 4.67 -1.45
CA VAL A 227 -20.09 4.66 -1.85
C VAL A 227 -20.24 4.26 -3.31
N LYS A 228 -21.42 3.75 -3.66
CA LYS A 228 -21.75 3.49 -5.07
C LYS A 228 -21.91 4.80 -5.83
N PRO A 229 -21.53 4.86 -7.11
CA PRO A 229 -21.73 6.04 -7.93
C PRO A 229 -23.20 6.46 -8.01
N TYR A 230 -23.43 7.74 -7.91
CA TYR A 230 -24.73 8.40 -8.13
C TYR A 230 -24.55 9.67 -8.97
N ALA A 231 -25.64 10.18 -9.51
CA ALA A 231 -25.61 11.43 -10.26
C ALA A 231 -25.28 12.62 -9.36
N ILE A 232 -24.19 13.33 -9.61
CA ILE A 232 -23.81 14.53 -8.86
C ILE A 232 -24.80 15.65 -9.18
N PRO A 233 -25.48 16.26 -8.17
CA PRO A 233 -26.37 17.38 -8.37
C PRO A 233 -25.70 18.57 -9.07
N HIS A 234 -26.48 19.36 -9.82
CA HIS A 234 -25.92 20.47 -10.62
C HIS A 234 -25.44 21.64 -9.78
N ASP A 235 -25.98 21.82 -8.60
CA ASP A 235 -25.65 22.87 -7.63
C ASP A 235 -24.40 22.59 -6.82
N TRP A 236 -23.82 21.37 -6.96
CA TRP A 236 -22.57 21.04 -6.30
C TRP A 236 -21.38 21.63 -7.04
N ARG A 237 -20.49 22.29 -6.29
CA ARG A 237 -19.23 22.80 -6.82
C ARG A 237 -18.30 21.64 -7.19
N ARG A 238 -17.70 21.70 -8.38
CA ARG A 238 -16.78 20.67 -8.87
C ARG A 238 -15.36 21.20 -8.93
N CYS A 239 -14.44 20.43 -8.42
CA CYS A 239 -13.02 20.73 -8.40
C CYS A 239 -12.24 19.54 -9.00
N LEU A 240 -11.28 19.84 -9.88
CA LEU A 240 -10.25 18.89 -10.30
C LEU A 240 -8.99 19.22 -9.50
N THR A 241 -8.39 18.21 -8.89
CA THR A 241 -7.08 18.32 -8.22
C THR A 241 -6.12 17.30 -8.80
N ILE A 242 -4.86 17.70 -8.99
CA ILE A 242 -3.85 16.81 -9.55
C ILE A 242 -2.61 16.71 -8.67
N ASP A 243 -1.94 15.54 -8.77
CA ASP A 243 -0.53 15.37 -8.51
C ASP A 243 0.11 14.86 -9.81
N TYR A 244 1.10 15.58 -10.34
CA TYR A 244 1.66 15.30 -11.66
C TYR A 244 3.17 15.22 -11.62
N GLY A 245 3.69 14.05 -11.94
CA GLY A 245 5.07 13.75 -12.28
C GLY A 245 5.14 12.96 -13.59
N LEU A 246 6.34 12.80 -14.16
CA LEU A 246 6.54 11.93 -15.33
C LEU A 246 6.30 10.45 -14.98
N ASP A 247 6.53 10.08 -13.75
CA ASP A 247 6.31 8.73 -13.22
C ASP A 247 4.82 8.43 -13.04
N MET A 248 4.01 9.44 -12.67
CA MET A 248 2.59 9.26 -12.42
C MET A 248 1.80 10.57 -12.53
N LEU A 249 0.63 10.49 -13.18
CA LEU A 249 -0.46 11.45 -13.05
C LEU A 249 -1.54 10.85 -12.16
N ALA A 250 -1.86 11.52 -11.05
CA ALA A 250 -3.07 11.29 -10.27
C ALA A 250 -3.98 12.53 -10.40
N ALA A 251 -5.16 12.37 -11.00
CA ALA A 251 -6.14 13.43 -11.13
C ALA A 251 -7.47 12.96 -10.51
N LEU A 252 -8.02 13.78 -9.63
CA LEU A 252 -9.24 13.50 -8.87
C LEU A 252 -10.27 14.59 -9.10
N TRP A 253 -11.48 14.20 -9.51
CA TRP A 253 -12.63 15.10 -9.60
C TRP A 253 -13.46 14.97 -8.34
N ILE A 254 -13.67 16.08 -7.66
CA ILE A 254 -14.32 16.17 -6.36
C ILE A 254 -15.50 17.12 -6.47
N ALA A 255 -16.66 16.68 -6.02
CA ALA A 255 -17.84 17.52 -5.92
C ALA A 255 -18.14 17.82 -4.45
N GLN A 256 -18.45 19.10 -4.15
CA GLN A 256 -18.80 19.55 -2.82
C GLN A 256 -20.23 20.07 -2.80
N SER A 257 -21.01 19.52 -1.91
CA SER A 257 -22.40 19.95 -1.66
C SER A 257 -22.44 21.29 -0.91
N PRO A 258 -23.58 22.02 -0.93
CA PRO A 258 -23.75 23.27 -0.20
C PRO A 258 -23.58 23.16 1.31
N ASP A 259 -23.83 22.00 1.91
CA ASP A 259 -23.63 21.68 3.32
C ASP A 259 -22.20 21.25 3.68
N GLY A 260 -21.29 21.24 2.67
CA GLY A 260 -19.87 20.99 2.86
C GLY A 260 -19.46 19.52 2.84
N HIS A 261 -20.36 18.60 2.43
CA HIS A 261 -19.95 17.22 2.14
C HIS A 261 -19.24 17.14 0.79
N SER A 262 -18.13 16.43 0.73
CA SER A 262 -17.33 16.24 -0.48
C SER A 262 -17.41 14.80 -0.94
N VAL A 263 -17.43 14.58 -2.27
CA VAL A 263 -17.34 13.24 -2.85
C VAL A 263 -16.31 13.23 -3.97
N VAL A 264 -15.34 12.30 -3.89
CA VAL A 264 -14.44 12.01 -5.02
C VAL A 264 -15.22 11.10 -5.97
N TYR A 265 -15.65 11.64 -7.11
CA TYR A 265 -16.57 10.94 -8.01
C TYR A 265 -15.91 10.39 -9.27
N ARG A 266 -14.65 10.81 -9.57
CA ARG A 266 -13.88 10.33 -10.71
C ARG A 266 -12.39 10.37 -10.43
N GLU A 267 -11.65 9.41 -10.98
CA GLU A 267 -10.21 9.27 -10.88
C GLU A 267 -9.60 8.98 -12.25
N LEU A 268 -8.50 9.65 -12.58
CA LEU A 268 -7.58 9.28 -13.64
C LEU A 268 -6.21 9.02 -13.00
N TYR A 269 -5.67 7.82 -13.18
CA TYR A 269 -4.39 7.41 -12.59
C TYR A 269 -3.56 6.72 -13.66
N ARG A 270 -2.54 7.40 -14.20
CA ARG A 270 -1.77 6.96 -15.36
C ARG A 270 -0.29 7.30 -15.24
N PRO A 271 0.61 6.34 -15.44
CA PRO A 271 2.05 6.59 -15.53
C PRO A 271 2.46 7.16 -16.89
N GLU A 272 3.64 7.77 -16.93
CA GLU A 272 4.41 8.10 -18.14
C GLU A 272 3.70 8.99 -19.16
N LEU A 273 2.82 9.89 -18.70
CA LEU A 273 2.14 10.84 -19.58
C LEU A 273 2.94 12.15 -19.67
N ILE A 274 3.22 12.62 -20.88
CA ILE A 274 3.65 14.00 -21.11
C ILE A 274 2.47 14.97 -20.92
N ILE A 275 2.75 16.26 -20.70
CA ILE A 275 1.72 17.25 -20.31
C ILE A 275 0.56 17.32 -21.32
N SER A 276 0.84 17.30 -22.63
CA SER A 276 -0.21 17.33 -23.65
C SER A 276 -1.11 16.10 -23.64
N GLU A 277 -0.56 14.93 -23.41
CA GLU A 277 -1.33 13.67 -23.27
C GLU A 277 -2.13 13.68 -21.97
N ALA A 278 -1.52 14.10 -20.87
CA ALA A 278 -2.18 14.26 -19.59
C ALA A 278 -3.39 15.19 -19.69
N ALA A 279 -3.21 16.36 -20.32
CA ALA A 279 -4.29 17.33 -20.57
C ALA A 279 -5.41 16.73 -21.42
N ALA A 280 -5.07 16.09 -22.54
CA ALA A 280 -6.06 15.46 -23.42
C ALA A 280 -6.87 14.35 -22.70
N GLN A 281 -6.20 13.53 -21.88
CA GLN A 281 -6.89 12.48 -21.13
C GLN A 281 -7.78 13.08 -20.01
N MET A 282 -7.34 14.12 -19.30
CA MET A 282 -8.17 14.80 -18.31
C MET A 282 -9.42 15.41 -18.95
N LEU A 283 -9.27 16.15 -20.06
CA LEU A 283 -10.40 16.71 -20.78
C LEU A 283 -11.36 15.64 -21.34
N ALA A 284 -10.83 14.52 -21.79
CA ALA A 284 -11.66 13.39 -22.26
C ALA A 284 -12.44 12.71 -21.12
N CYS A 285 -12.00 12.85 -19.88
CA CYS A 285 -12.74 12.36 -18.70
C CYS A 285 -13.90 13.27 -18.32
N GLU A 286 -13.89 14.55 -18.69
CA GLU A 286 -14.97 15.50 -18.36
C GLU A 286 -16.16 15.28 -19.30
N ALA A 287 -17.38 15.20 -18.75
CA ALA A 287 -18.58 15.01 -19.55
C ALA A 287 -18.93 16.27 -20.35
N ALA A 288 -19.57 16.11 -21.51
CA ALA A 288 -20.01 17.25 -22.30
C ALA A 288 -20.95 18.15 -21.47
N GLY A 289 -20.58 19.41 -21.31
CA GLY A 289 -21.32 20.39 -20.50
C GLY A 289 -21.08 20.31 -19.00
N GLU A 290 -20.16 19.46 -18.54
CA GLU A 290 -19.72 19.46 -17.14
C GLU A 290 -18.90 20.72 -16.85
N HIS A 291 -19.34 21.49 -15.86
CA HIS A 291 -18.61 22.68 -15.43
C HIS A 291 -17.70 22.33 -14.25
N ILE A 292 -16.41 22.62 -14.36
CA ILE A 292 -15.42 22.48 -13.29
C ILE A 292 -15.10 23.88 -12.76
N ASP A 293 -15.52 24.18 -11.53
CA ASP A 293 -15.40 25.50 -10.91
C ASP A 293 -13.95 25.88 -10.62
N CYS A 294 -13.10 24.90 -10.28
CA CYS A 294 -11.67 25.16 -10.07
C CYS A 294 -10.83 23.92 -10.44
N ARG A 295 -9.59 24.18 -10.87
CA ARG A 295 -8.57 23.17 -11.08
C ARG A 295 -7.35 23.48 -10.23
N LEU A 296 -6.97 22.55 -9.35
CA LEU A 296 -5.89 22.72 -8.39
C LEU A 296 -4.68 21.89 -8.79
N ALA A 297 -3.51 22.49 -8.70
CA ALA A 297 -2.24 21.83 -8.95
C ALA A 297 -1.19 22.18 -7.89
N PRO A 298 -0.23 21.30 -7.58
CA PRO A 298 0.81 21.59 -6.61
C PRO A 298 1.71 22.73 -7.09
N PRO A 299 2.20 23.60 -6.18
CA PRO A 299 2.96 24.81 -6.53
C PRO A 299 4.25 24.59 -7.30
N ASP A 300 4.86 23.41 -7.22
CA ASP A 300 6.08 23.05 -7.95
C ASP A 300 5.87 23.03 -9.48
N LEU A 301 4.63 22.85 -9.97
CA LEU A 301 4.32 22.90 -11.40
C LEU A 301 4.48 24.33 -11.99
N TRP A 302 4.62 25.37 -11.16
CA TRP A 302 4.97 26.73 -11.58
C TRP A 302 6.47 26.96 -11.74
N ASN A 303 7.31 26.01 -11.33
CA ASN A 303 8.75 26.12 -11.51
C ASN A 303 9.09 26.06 -13.00
N ARG A 304 9.85 27.04 -13.48
CA ARG A 304 10.31 27.08 -14.88
C ARG A 304 11.44 26.10 -15.10
N ARG A 305 11.34 25.34 -16.16
CA ARG A 305 12.38 24.41 -16.59
C ARG A 305 13.48 25.20 -17.30
N GLN A 306 14.74 24.93 -16.98
CA GLN A 306 15.88 25.65 -17.56
C GLN A 306 15.98 25.44 -19.09
N GLU A 307 15.60 24.26 -19.59
CA GLU A 307 15.71 23.90 -21.01
C GLU A 307 14.71 24.66 -21.90
N THR A 308 13.51 24.94 -21.38
CA THR A 308 12.41 25.53 -22.17
C THR A 308 12.03 26.93 -21.71
N GLY A 309 12.46 27.35 -20.52
CA GLY A 309 12.04 28.59 -19.88
C GLY A 309 10.56 28.61 -19.46
N ARG A 310 9.82 27.51 -19.67
CA ARG A 310 8.39 27.39 -19.40
C ARG A 310 8.09 26.50 -18.19
N SER A 311 7.02 26.80 -17.50
CA SER A 311 6.50 25.98 -16.41
C SER A 311 5.54 24.91 -16.94
N ALA A 312 5.29 23.86 -16.15
CA ALA A 312 4.32 22.83 -16.50
C ALA A 312 2.89 23.41 -16.62
N VAL A 313 2.54 24.34 -15.76
CA VAL A 313 1.21 25.00 -15.78
C VAL A 313 0.99 25.80 -17.06
N GLU A 314 2.01 26.53 -17.57
CA GLU A 314 1.92 27.22 -18.86
C GLU A 314 1.65 26.25 -20.03
N LEU A 315 2.20 25.03 -19.97
CA LEU A 315 1.95 24.01 -20.99
C LEU A 315 0.55 23.36 -20.85
N PHE A 316 0.05 23.22 -19.62
CA PHE A 316 -1.34 22.80 -19.39
C PHE A 316 -2.33 23.85 -19.89
N ALA A 317 -2.07 25.16 -19.65
CA ALA A 317 -2.90 26.26 -20.15
C ALA A 317 -2.97 26.27 -21.68
N ASP A 318 -1.84 26.07 -22.38
CA ASP A 318 -1.83 25.92 -23.84
C ASP A 318 -2.71 24.75 -24.33
N SER A 319 -2.91 23.74 -23.47
CA SER A 319 -3.75 22.58 -23.75
C SER A 319 -5.21 22.75 -23.30
N GLY A 320 -5.59 23.95 -22.84
CA GLY A 320 -6.94 24.30 -22.40
C GLY A 320 -7.28 23.98 -20.95
N LEU A 321 -6.26 23.73 -20.11
CA LEU A 321 -6.43 23.47 -18.68
C LEU A 321 -5.72 24.56 -17.84
N ASP A 322 -6.50 25.46 -17.29
CA ASP A 322 -6.02 26.51 -16.38
C ASP A 322 -6.07 26.01 -14.93
N PHE A 323 -4.92 26.03 -14.26
CA PHE A 323 -4.77 25.60 -12.87
C PHE A 323 -4.52 26.77 -11.92
N VAL A 324 -5.01 26.60 -10.70
CA VAL A 324 -4.72 27.46 -9.54
C VAL A 324 -3.83 26.68 -8.58
N LYS A 325 -2.94 27.39 -7.88
CA LYS A 325 -2.05 26.75 -6.88
C LYS A 325 -2.86 26.20 -5.72
N SER A 326 -2.66 24.91 -5.43
CA SER A 326 -3.08 24.34 -4.16
C SER A 326 -2.16 24.82 -3.03
N SER A 327 -2.60 24.67 -1.79
CA SER A 327 -1.74 24.91 -0.62
C SER A 327 -0.59 23.91 -0.58
N ASN A 328 0.62 24.40 -0.27
CA ASN A 328 1.82 23.57 -0.11
C ASN A 328 2.04 23.09 1.33
N GLU A 329 1.18 23.49 2.27
CA GLU A 329 1.30 23.13 3.68
C GLU A 329 0.93 21.66 3.89
N ARG A 330 1.94 20.80 3.82
CA ARG A 330 1.77 19.34 3.81
C ARG A 330 1.07 18.82 5.07
N VAL A 331 1.56 19.19 6.26
CA VAL A 331 0.98 18.75 7.54
C VAL A 331 -0.42 19.31 7.75
N ALA A 332 -0.65 20.58 7.44
CA ALA A 332 -1.97 21.18 7.55
C ALA A 332 -2.98 20.54 6.58
N GLY A 333 -2.54 20.18 5.38
CA GLY A 333 -3.37 19.45 4.41
C GLY A 333 -3.75 18.06 4.88
N TRP A 334 -2.83 17.34 5.51
CA TRP A 334 -3.13 16.04 6.10
C TRP A 334 -4.11 16.16 7.27
N LEU A 335 -3.95 17.15 8.15
CA LEU A 335 -4.90 17.42 9.24
C LEU A 335 -6.29 17.77 8.71
N ALA A 336 -6.38 18.58 7.66
CA ALA A 336 -7.65 18.89 7.00
C ALA A 336 -8.31 17.60 6.44
N LEU A 337 -7.53 16.70 5.88
CA LEU A 337 -8.03 15.42 5.37
C LEU A 337 -8.51 14.49 6.50
N HIS A 338 -7.80 14.44 7.65
CA HIS A 338 -8.30 13.76 8.85
C HIS A 338 -9.68 14.27 9.26
N GLU A 339 -9.85 15.60 9.30
CA GLU A 339 -11.14 16.22 9.65
C GLU A 339 -12.27 15.89 8.67
N LEU A 340 -11.97 15.75 7.38
CA LEU A 340 -12.93 15.36 6.35
C LEU A 340 -13.31 13.88 6.45
N LEU A 341 -12.37 13.02 6.82
CA LEU A 341 -12.59 11.59 7.00
C LEU A 341 -13.25 11.25 8.34
N MET A 342 -13.09 12.10 9.38
CA MET A 342 -13.63 11.80 10.71
C MET A 342 -15.14 11.68 10.70
N PRO A 343 -15.71 10.53 11.13
CA PRO A 343 -17.15 10.35 11.22
C PRO A 343 -17.76 11.30 12.27
N ARG A 344 -18.78 12.03 11.89
CA ARG A 344 -19.50 12.96 12.78
C ARG A 344 -20.98 12.63 12.82
N LYS A 345 -21.63 12.95 13.94
CA LYS A 345 -23.09 12.90 14.01
C LYS A 345 -23.66 14.09 13.25
N ASP A 346 -24.47 13.81 12.28
CA ASP A 346 -25.22 14.80 11.52
C ASP A 346 -26.47 15.25 12.31
N THR A 347 -27.16 16.28 11.83
CA THR A 347 -28.37 16.82 12.46
C THR A 347 -29.50 15.82 12.56
N ASP A 348 -29.53 14.80 11.70
CA ASP A 348 -30.47 13.66 11.72
C ASP A 348 -30.06 12.52 12.68
N GLY A 349 -28.91 12.68 13.37
CA GLY A 349 -28.34 11.67 14.29
C GLY A 349 -27.55 10.54 13.61
N ALA A 350 -27.50 10.52 12.28
CA ALA A 350 -26.69 9.56 11.55
C ALA A 350 -25.19 9.92 11.63
N VAL A 351 -24.34 8.90 11.67
CA VAL A 351 -22.88 9.09 11.68
C VAL A 351 -22.36 9.02 10.25
N ARG A 352 -21.84 10.15 9.76
CA ARG A 352 -21.33 10.26 8.38
C ARG A 352 -19.97 10.99 8.34
N PRO A 353 -19.05 10.60 7.45
CA PRO A 353 -17.86 11.40 7.16
C PRO A 353 -18.25 12.60 6.27
N ARG A 354 -17.40 13.62 6.24
CA ARG A 354 -17.56 14.74 5.30
C ARG A 354 -16.96 14.45 3.93
N LEU A 355 -16.18 13.39 3.79
CA LEU A 355 -15.61 12.94 2.54
C LEU A 355 -16.00 11.50 2.25
N THR A 356 -16.59 11.29 1.07
CA THR A 356 -16.83 9.95 0.53
C THR A 356 -16.15 9.80 -0.83
N ILE A 357 -15.99 8.55 -1.27
CA ILE A 357 -15.25 8.19 -2.48
C ILE A 357 -16.09 7.18 -3.25
N PHE A 358 -16.30 7.42 -4.54
CA PHE A 358 -16.96 6.43 -5.38
C PHE A 358 -16.11 5.17 -5.53
N ASP A 359 -16.72 4.00 -5.51
CA ASP A 359 -16.03 2.71 -5.62
C ASP A 359 -15.28 2.51 -6.96
N THR A 360 -15.49 3.41 -7.90
CA THR A 360 -14.75 3.51 -9.16
C THR A 360 -13.35 4.13 -9.02
N CYS A 361 -13.09 4.90 -7.94
CA CYS A 361 -11.81 5.53 -7.65
C CYS A 361 -10.85 4.53 -6.95
N ARG A 362 -10.48 3.50 -7.68
CA ARG A 362 -9.80 2.31 -7.13
C ARG A 362 -8.42 2.58 -6.57
N ASN A 363 -7.66 3.48 -7.22
CA ASN A 363 -6.30 3.78 -6.77
C ASN A 363 -6.32 4.60 -5.48
N LEU A 364 -7.17 5.62 -5.37
CA LEU A 364 -7.33 6.37 -4.13
C LEU A 364 -7.78 5.46 -2.97
N ILE A 365 -8.78 4.59 -3.19
CA ILE A 365 -9.27 3.64 -2.19
C ILE A 365 -8.17 2.65 -1.76
N ARG A 366 -7.25 2.30 -2.66
CA ARG A 366 -6.11 1.43 -2.37
C ARG A 366 -5.00 2.17 -1.61
N THR A 367 -4.64 3.38 -2.05
CA THR A 367 -3.45 4.08 -1.58
C THR A 367 -3.67 4.88 -0.29
N LEU A 368 -4.84 5.49 -0.11
CA LEU A 368 -5.13 6.32 1.07
C LEU A 368 -4.97 5.55 2.41
N PRO A 369 -5.55 4.35 2.59
CA PRO A 369 -5.35 3.57 3.82
C PRO A 369 -3.97 2.92 3.92
N ALA A 370 -3.17 2.92 2.86
CA ALA A 370 -1.82 2.36 2.86
C ALA A 370 -0.75 3.35 3.36
N LEU A 371 -1.09 4.64 3.45
CA LEU A 371 -0.17 5.65 3.97
C LEU A 371 0.18 5.38 5.44
N GLN A 372 1.46 5.50 5.75
CA GLN A 372 2.00 5.33 7.10
C GLN A 372 2.58 6.64 7.62
N HIS A 373 2.67 6.78 8.93
CA HIS A 373 3.38 7.89 9.54
C HIS A 373 4.86 7.90 9.14
N ASP A 374 5.39 9.08 8.84
CA ASP A 374 6.83 9.23 8.66
C ASP A 374 7.55 8.97 9.99
N LYS A 375 8.62 8.16 9.95
CA LYS A 375 9.36 7.78 11.16
C LYS A 375 10.10 8.94 11.83
N ARG A 376 10.43 10.00 11.08
CA ARG A 376 11.13 11.18 11.57
C ARG A 376 10.17 12.31 11.95
N ASN A 377 9.04 12.40 11.25
CA ASN A 377 8.00 13.38 11.51
C ASN A 377 6.62 12.68 11.56
N PRO A 378 6.19 12.16 12.71
CA PRO A 378 4.91 11.45 12.84
C PRO A 378 3.66 12.26 12.46
N SER A 379 3.79 13.59 12.35
CA SER A 379 2.70 14.46 11.85
C SER A 379 2.58 14.48 10.33
N ASP A 380 3.48 13.80 9.63
CA ASP A 380 3.48 13.68 8.18
C ASP A 380 3.40 12.21 7.75
N THR A 381 3.13 11.97 6.48
CA THR A 381 3.14 10.63 5.90
C THR A 381 4.53 10.27 5.37
N ALA A 382 4.86 8.98 5.40
CA ALA A 382 6.05 8.46 4.75
C ALA A 382 5.97 8.69 3.22
N ASN A 383 7.08 9.17 2.64
CA ASN A 383 7.19 9.42 1.19
C ASN A 383 7.55 8.16 0.39
N THR A 384 7.68 7.02 1.04
CA THR A 384 8.04 5.74 0.41
C THR A 384 7.14 4.62 0.92
N PRO A 385 6.67 3.74 0.03
CA PRO A 385 6.86 3.72 -1.43
C PRO A 385 6.15 4.88 -2.15
N HIS A 386 6.83 5.51 -3.10
CA HIS A 386 6.33 6.69 -3.81
C HIS A 386 5.01 6.43 -4.57
N GLU A 387 4.82 5.23 -5.08
CA GLU A 387 3.59 4.79 -5.77
C GLU A 387 2.31 4.87 -4.91
N LEU A 388 2.44 4.99 -3.59
CA LEU A 388 1.30 5.10 -2.67
C LEU A 388 0.90 6.55 -2.39
N THR A 389 1.73 7.54 -2.75
CA THR A 389 1.53 8.93 -2.33
C THR A 389 0.74 9.79 -3.33
N HIS A 390 0.80 9.50 -4.62
CA HIS A 390 0.26 10.37 -5.68
C HIS A 390 -1.22 10.71 -5.54
N ALA A 391 -2.11 9.73 -5.45
CA ALA A 391 -3.55 10.00 -5.31
C ALA A 391 -3.91 10.65 -3.97
N PRO A 392 -3.33 10.22 -2.81
CA PRO A 392 -3.49 10.93 -1.56
C PRO A 392 -2.92 12.37 -1.58
N ASP A 393 -1.78 12.64 -2.22
CA ASP A 393 -1.21 13.99 -2.32
C ASP A 393 -2.10 14.92 -3.17
N ALA A 394 -2.69 14.42 -4.27
CA ALA A 394 -3.71 15.15 -5.01
C ALA A 394 -4.91 15.49 -4.12
N LEU A 395 -5.44 14.53 -3.35
CA LEU A 395 -6.54 14.76 -2.41
C LEU A 395 -6.17 15.72 -1.29
N ARG A 396 -4.94 15.63 -0.77
CA ARG A 396 -4.40 16.57 0.23
C ARG A 396 -4.39 18.01 -0.31
N GLY A 397 -3.99 18.21 -1.58
CA GLY A 397 -4.01 19.51 -2.24
C GLY A 397 -5.42 20.15 -2.23
N TYR A 398 -6.45 19.34 -2.48
CA TYR A 398 -7.84 19.77 -2.34
C TYR A 398 -8.18 20.11 -0.88
N ALA A 399 -7.93 19.19 0.05
CA ALA A 399 -8.28 19.36 1.45
C ALA A 399 -7.61 20.62 2.05
N ALA A 400 -6.33 20.85 1.75
CA ALA A 400 -5.59 22.02 2.24
C ALA A 400 -6.09 23.35 1.66
N THR A 401 -6.72 23.34 0.48
CA THR A 401 -7.14 24.56 -0.22
C THR A 401 -8.59 24.91 0.07
N VAL A 402 -9.47 23.89 0.17
CA VAL A 402 -10.93 24.08 0.29
C VAL A 402 -11.38 24.02 1.74
N TYR A 403 -10.72 23.23 2.57
CA TYR A 403 -10.98 23.17 4.00
C TYR A 403 -10.15 24.24 4.72
N GLU A 404 -10.70 25.43 4.93
CA GLU A 404 -10.17 26.36 5.93
C GLU A 404 -10.58 25.85 7.32
N PRO A 405 -9.63 25.42 8.17
CA PRO A 405 -9.95 25.18 9.59
C PRO A 405 -10.48 26.52 10.13
N VAL A 406 -11.59 26.47 10.86
CA VAL A 406 -12.11 27.62 11.60
C VAL A 406 -10.92 28.19 12.38
N LYS A 407 -10.39 29.35 11.95
CA LYS A 407 -9.33 30.03 12.70
C LYS A 407 -9.88 30.20 14.10
N ALA A 408 -9.25 29.56 15.09
CA ALA A 408 -9.59 29.81 16.48
C ALA A 408 -9.55 31.33 16.65
N VAL A 409 -10.70 31.92 16.95
CA VAL A 409 -10.77 33.37 17.22
C VAL A 409 -9.81 33.58 18.39
N PRO A 410 -8.78 34.43 18.25
CA PRO A 410 -7.85 34.66 19.33
C PRO A 410 -8.62 35.04 20.58
N GLN A 411 -8.33 34.47 21.71
CA GLN A 411 -9.01 34.73 22.98
C GLN A 411 -9.07 36.22 23.30
N SER A 412 -8.11 37.02 22.78
CA SER A 412 -8.11 38.48 22.80
C SER A 412 -9.28 39.18 22.07
N ALA A 413 -9.96 38.49 21.16
CA ALA A 413 -11.13 39.09 20.50
C ALA A 413 -12.41 39.02 21.39
N TYR A 414 -12.46 37.99 22.28
CA TYR A 414 -13.53 37.92 23.29
C TYR A 414 -13.34 38.92 24.42
N ASP A 415 -12.09 39.25 24.79
CA ASP A 415 -11.79 40.22 25.83
C ASP A 415 -12.13 41.67 25.39
N CYS A 416 -12.13 41.97 24.07
CA CYS A 416 -12.55 43.27 23.57
C CYS A 416 -14.08 43.49 23.60
N GLU A 417 -14.88 42.44 23.32
CA GLU A 417 -16.35 42.57 23.34
C GLU A 417 -16.91 42.61 24.78
N VAL A 418 -16.29 41.90 25.71
CA VAL A 418 -16.72 41.92 27.13
C VAL A 418 -16.35 43.23 27.82
N GLY A 419 -15.27 43.89 27.36
CA GLY A 419 -14.84 45.19 27.88
C GLY A 419 -15.76 46.36 27.49
N GLU A 420 -16.50 46.28 26.40
CA GLU A 420 -17.48 47.29 25.99
C GLU A 420 -18.87 47.11 26.65
N PHE A 421 -19.22 45.88 27.03
CA PHE A 421 -20.51 45.61 27.70
C PHE A 421 -20.52 45.91 29.19
N LEU A 422 -19.40 46.15 29.83
CA LEU A 422 -19.30 46.50 31.27
C LEU A 422 -19.04 48.00 31.54
N ARG A 423 -19.25 48.85 30.54
CA ARG A 423 -19.17 50.34 30.70
C ARG A 423 -20.56 50.95 30.55
N PHE A 424 -21.52 50.45 31.31
CA PHE A 424 -22.76 51.19 31.64
C PHE A 424 -23.05 51.04 33.13
#